data_b1b477e1f2a5790406b865eb046157a8
#
_entry.id   b1b477e1f2a5790406b865eb046157a8
#
_cell.length_a   1.000
_cell.length_b   1.000
_cell.length_c   1.000
_cell.angle_alpha   90.00
_cell.angle_beta   90.00
_cell.angle_gamma   90.00
#
_symmetry.space_group_name_H-M   'P 1'
#
loop_
_entity.id
_entity.type
_entity.pdbx_description
1 polymer ?
#
loop_
_entity_poly.entity_id
_entity_poly.type
_entity_poly.pdbx_seq_one_letter_code
_entity_poly.pdbx_strand_id
1 'polypeptide(L)'
;IRQMPLARIITALLKGGLQQADRGHQLQLWLEVDEEGRPMDIAALAEVFLTKDGGWRKKVTDKEVDAYDLECAAFQDQIIERLGHYFKLKSAERCVLLSQSLARVSAAVYQQFQARKFAAGMLDYEDLVFFTDKLLAQEQMMAWVRWKLDQGINHLLIDEAQDTSPAQWEL
;
A
#
# COMPACT_ATOMS: atom_id res chain seq x y z
N ILE A 1 -28.78 7.09 22.22
CA ILE A 1 -29.56 6.91 20.96
C ILE A 1 -28.77 6.04 19.95
N ARG A 2 -27.42 6.12 19.87
CA ARG A 2 -26.61 5.31 18.94
C ARG A 2 -26.40 3.83 19.35
N GLN A 3 -26.69 3.45 20.59
CA GLN A 3 -26.54 2.07 21.09
C GLN A 3 -27.75 1.16 20.79
N MET A 4 -28.92 1.73 20.49
CA MET A 4 -30.13 0.95 20.25
C MET A 4 -30.05 -0.08 19.09
N PRO A 5 -29.56 0.27 17.88
CA PRO A 5 -29.49 -0.71 16.79
C PRO A 5 -28.50 -1.83 17.09
N LEU A 6 -27.38 -1.52 17.75
CA LEU A 6 -26.35 -2.51 18.10
C LEU A 6 -26.85 -3.53 19.15
N ALA A 7 -27.58 -3.05 20.18
CA ALA A 7 -28.20 -3.92 21.17
C ALA A 7 -29.26 -4.86 20.54
N ARG A 8 -29.98 -4.38 19.53
CA ARG A 8 -30.95 -5.20 18.77
C ARG A 8 -30.26 -6.23 17.90
N ILE A 9 -29.12 -5.89 17.26
CA ILE A 9 -28.28 -6.84 16.53
C ILE A 9 -27.76 -7.95 17.46
N ILE A 10 -27.27 -7.59 18.66
CA ILE A 10 -26.84 -8.54 19.66
C ILE A 10 -27.98 -9.49 20.05
N THR A 11 -29.15 -8.94 20.34
CA THR A 11 -30.34 -9.74 20.70
C THR A 11 -30.73 -10.68 19.57
N ALA A 12 -30.67 -10.24 18.33
CA ALA A 12 -30.96 -11.07 17.16
C ALA A 12 -29.93 -12.20 16.98
N LEU A 13 -28.64 -11.91 17.19
CA LEU A 13 -27.58 -12.92 17.15
C LEU A 13 -27.73 -13.97 18.25
N LEU A 14 -28.02 -13.54 19.49
CA LEU A 14 -28.19 -14.47 20.62
C LEU A 14 -29.39 -15.40 20.48
N LYS A 15 -30.44 -15.01 19.74
CA LYS A 15 -31.59 -15.86 19.38
C LYS A 15 -31.34 -16.79 18.19
N GLY A 16 -30.18 -16.65 17.52
CA GLY A 16 -29.79 -17.46 16.38
C GLY A 16 -29.25 -18.84 16.75
N GLY A 17 -28.64 -19.53 15.79
CA GLY A 17 -27.93 -20.79 16.03
C GLY A 17 -26.61 -20.58 16.79
N LEU A 18 -25.98 -21.69 17.25
CA LEU A 18 -24.76 -21.66 18.08
C LEU A 18 -23.67 -20.70 17.58
N GLN A 19 -23.37 -20.70 16.28
CA GLN A 19 -22.36 -19.80 15.70
C GLN A 19 -22.79 -18.31 15.70
N GLN A 20 -24.09 -18.05 15.66
CA GLN A 20 -24.63 -16.69 15.75
C GLN A 20 -24.62 -16.21 17.19
N ALA A 21 -24.98 -17.06 18.13
CA ALA A 21 -24.93 -16.75 19.55
C ALA A 21 -23.49 -16.44 20.01
N ASP A 22 -22.50 -17.21 19.54
CA ASP A 22 -21.09 -16.93 19.82
C ASP A 22 -20.67 -15.53 19.35
N ARG A 23 -21.03 -15.14 18.13
CA ARG A 23 -20.79 -13.77 17.62
C ARG A 23 -21.54 -12.70 18.42
N GLY A 24 -22.75 -13.00 18.89
CA GLY A 24 -23.52 -12.13 19.76
C GLY A 24 -22.80 -11.87 21.08
N HIS A 25 -22.24 -12.91 21.69
CA HIS A 25 -21.41 -12.79 22.90
C HIS A 25 -20.11 -12.03 22.64
N GLN A 26 -19.44 -12.28 21.53
CA GLN A 26 -18.24 -11.52 21.16
C GLN A 26 -18.54 -10.02 21.02
N LEU A 27 -19.65 -9.66 20.37
CA LEU A 27 -20.06 -8.27 20.21
C LEU A 27 -20.46 -7.64 21.55
N GLN A 28 -21.08 -8.40 22.44
CA GLN A 28 -21.42 -7.94 23.79
C GLN A 28 -20.16 -7.67 24.61
N LEU A 29 -19.22 -8.61 24.65
CA LEU A 29 -17.93 -8.44 25.32
C LEU A 29 -17.14 -7.25 24.76
N TRP A 30 -17.19 -7.06 23.45
CA TRP A 30 -16.53 -5.92 22.80
C TRP A 30 -17.10 -4.58 23.29
N LEU A 31 -18.42 -4.50 23.51
CA LEU A 31 -19.06 -3.29 24.06
C LEU A 31 -18.71 -3.04 25.55
N GLU A 32 -18.60 -4.09 26.34
CA GLU A 32 -18.30 -4.00 27.79
C GLU A 32 -16.87 -3.50 28.04
N VAL A 33 -15.92 -3.72 27.13
CA VAL A 33 -14.51 -3.30 27.28
C VAL A 33 -14.32 -1.79 27.13
N ASP A 34 -15.30 -1.07 26.58
CA ASP A 34 -15.17 0.37 26.26
C ASP A 34 -15.23 1.30 27.48
N GLU A 35 -15.73 0.87 28.62
CA GLU A 35 -15.88 1.74 29.81
C GLU A 35 -14.54 2.10 30.48
N GLU A 36 -13.44 1.40 30.18
CA GLU A 36 -12.12 1.62 30.78
C GLU A 36 -11.08 2.28 29.84
N GLY A 37 -11.47 2.75 28.64
CA GLY A 37 -10.58 3.45 27.72
C GLY A 37 -9.45 2.58 27.13
N ARG A 38 -9.61 1.27 27.06
CA ARG A 38 -8.68 0.38 26.37
C ARG A 38 -8.82 0.53 24.86
N PRO A 39 -7.73 0.39 24.09
CA PRO A 39 -7.85 0.39 22.65
C PRO A 39 -8.78 -0.74 22.22
N MET A 40 -9.92 -0.39 21.63
CA MET A 40 -10.91 -1.34 21.11
C MET A 40 -10.23 -2.21 20.04
N ASP A 41 -10.30 -3.53 20.20
CA ASP A 41 -9.85 -4.45 19.18
C ASP A 41 -10.83 -4.42 17.98
N ILE A 42 -10.53 -3.54 17.02
CA ILE A 42 -11.33 -3.37 15.80
C ILE A 42 -11.30 -4.64 14.95
N ALA A 43 -10.26 -5.48 15.07
CA ALA A 43 -10.20 -6.75 14.37
C ALA A 43 -11.24 -7.73 14.94
N ALA A 44 -11.34 -7.84 16.24
CA ALA A 44 -12.37 -8.66 16.90
C ALA A 44 -13.80 -8.18 16.55
N LEU A 45 -14.03 -6.86 16.48
CA LEU A 45 -15.30 -6.33 15.98
C LEU A 45 -15.56 -6.76 14.52
N ALA A 46 -14.57 -6.68 13.66
CA ALA A 46 -14.73 -7.04 12.26
C ALA A 46 -15.06 -8.51 12.04
N GLU A 47 -14.52 -9.43 12.86
CA GLU A 47 -14.78 -10.87 12.78
C GLU A 47 -16.27 -11.20 12.88
N VAL A 48 -17.04 -10.43 13.65
CA VAL A 48 -18.51 -10.61 13.76
C VAL A 48 -19.20 -10.42 12.41
N PHE A 49 -18.68 -9.50 11.59
CA PHE A 49 -19.25 -9.12 10.29
C PHE A 49 -18.58 -9.81 9.10
N LEU A 50 -17.54 -10.61 9.31
CA LEU A 50 -16.83 -11.34 8.27
C LEU A 50 -17.40 -12.77 8.08
N THR A 51 -17.38 -13.24 6.83
CA THR A 51 -17.60 -14.65 6.47
C THR A 51 -16.33 -15.45 6.76
N LYS A 52 -16.41 -16.79 6.72
CA LYS A 52 -15.23 -17.67 6.86
C LYS A 52 -14.18 -17.42 5.76
N ASP A 53 -14.62 -16.97 4.59
CA ASP A 53 -13.76 -16.67 3.43
C ASP A 53 -13.20 -15.23 3.45
N GLY A 54 -13.42 -14.48 4.55
CA GLY A 54 -12.94 -13.11 4.72
C GLY A 54 -13.77 -12.02 4.01
N GLY A 55 -14.90 -12.38 3.41
CA GLY A 55 -15.83 -11.40 2.81
C GLY A 55 -16.78 -10.79 3.86
N TRP A 56 -17.39 -9.65 3.54
CA TRP A 56 -18.40 -9.04 4.40
C TRP A 56 -19.74 -9.79 4.33
N ARG A 57 -20.37 -10.00 5.48
CA ARG A 57 -21.70 -10.62 5.56
C ARG A 57 -22.77 -9.66 5.04
N LYS A 58 -23.63 -10.14 4.17
CA LYS A 58 -24.83 -9.38 3.73
C LYS A 58 -25.85 -9.22 4.88
N LYS A 59 -25.97 -10.26 5.73
CA LYS A 59 -26.82 -10.23 6.93
C LYS A 59 -26.05 -10.88 8.08
N VAL A 60 -26.20 -10.36 9.28
CA VAL A 60 -25.58 -10.91 10.50
C VAL A 60 -26.33 -12.17 10.96
N THR A 61 -27.63 -12.23 10.71
CA THR A 61 -28.51 -13.37 11.07
C THR A 61 -29.13 -13.99 9.81
N ASP A 62 -29.22 -15.33 9.81
CA ASP A 62 -29.80 -16.10 8.70
C ASP A 62 -31.31 -16.30 8.85
N LYS A 63 -31.87 -16.00 10.03
CA LYS A 63 -33.30 -16.12 10.32
C LYS A 63 -33.98 -14.76 10.37
N GLU A 64 -35.22 -14.69 9.94
CA GLU A 64 -36.08 -13.54 10.23
C GLU A 64 -36.32 -13.53 11.74
N VAL A 65 -35.65 -12.59 12.42
CA VAL A 65 -35.83 -12.33 13.84
C VAL A 65 -36.46 -10.97 13.97
N ASP A 66 -37.57 -10.87 14.69
CA ASP A 66 -38.33 -9.60 14.88
C ASP A 66 -37.48 -8.45 15.40
N ALA A 67 -36.34 -8.77 16.08
CA ALA A 67 -35.40 -7.78 16.56
C ALA A 67 -34.49 -7.19 15.47
N TYR A 68 -34.39 -7.82 14.29
CA TYR A 68 -33.51 -7.39 13.18
C TYR A 68 -34.36 -6.83 12.05
N ASP A 69 -34.52 -5.54 12.05
CA ASP A 69 -35.29 -4.77 11.05
C ASP A 69 -34.40 -3.99 10.06
N LEU A 70 -35.05 -3.18 9.23
CA LEU A 70 -34.37 -2.34 8.23
C LEU A 70 -33.39 -1.36 8.85
N GLU A 71 -33.65 -0.85 10.06
CA GLU A 71 -32.73 0.04 10.78
C GLU A 71 -31.47 -0.69 11.21
N CYS A 72 -31.59 -1.91 11.70
CA CYS A 72 -30.45 -2.77 12.04
C CYS A 72 -29.61 -3.12 10.80
N ALA A 73 -30.25 -3.39 9.67
CA ALA A 73 -29.58 -3.66 8.40
C ALA A 73 -28.80 -2.44 7.92
N ALA A 74 -29.43 -1.26 7.89
CA ALA A 74 -28.75 -0.02 7.51
C ALA A 74 -27.58 0.33 8.45
N PHE A 75 -27.75 0.09 9.73
CA PHE A 75 -26.67 0.30 10.71
C PHE A 75 -25.51 -0.70 10.53
N GLN A 76 -25.81 -1.96 10.23
CA GLN A 76 -24.79 -2.96 9.86
C GLN A 76 -23.99 -2.52 8.65
N ASP A 77 -24.65 -2.04 7.58
CA ASP A 77 -23.99 -1.59 6.36
C ASP A 77 -23.05 -0.41 6.65
N GLN A 78 -23.47 0.53 7.50
CA GLN A 78 -22.61 1.64 7.95
C GLN A 78 -21.38 1.16 8.74
N ILE A 79 -21.54 0.15 9.61
CA ILE A 79 -20.40 -0.44 10.33
C ILE A 79 -19.42 -1.10 9.34
N ILE A 80 -19.93 -1.91 8.43
CA ILE A 80 -19.13 -2.60 7.42
C ILE A 80 -18.36 -1.61 6.54
N GLU A 81 -18.99 -0.54 6.10
CA GLU A 81 -18.36 0.52 5.31
C GLU A 81 -17.21 1.18 6.09
N ARG A 82 -17.45 1.54 7.36
CA ARG A 82 -16.42 2.15 8.23
C ARG A 82 -15.27 1.21 8.52
N LEU A 83 -15.55 -0.06 8.79
CA LEU A 83 -14.52 -1.08 8.99
C LEU A 83 -13.71 -1.29 7.71
N GLY A 84 -14.37 -1.38 6.56
CA GLY A 84 -13.71 -1.48 5.25
C GLY A 84 -12.78 -0.30 4.99
N HIS A 85 -13.22 0.92 5.30
CA HIS A 85 -12.39 2.12 5.19
C HIS A 85 -11.19 2.08 6.16
N TYR A 86 -11.41 1.70 7.41
CA TYR A 86 -10.35 1.55 8.40
C TYR A 86 -9.26 0.56 7.95
N PHE A 87 -9.65 -0.63 7.47
CA PHE A 87 -8.67 -1.62 7.01
C PHE A 87 -7.91 -1.18 5.76
N LYS A 88 -8.56 -0.45 4.85
CA LYS A 88 -7.87 0.16 3.70
C LYS A 88 -6.82 1.17 4.15
N LEU A 89 -7.16 2.06 5.09
CA LEU A 89 -6.20 3.03 5.64
C LEU A 89 -5.06 2.34 6.37
N LYS A 90 -5.35 1.33 7.19
CA LYS A 90 -4.35 0.54 7.92
C LYS A 90 -3.39 -0.19 6.97
N SER A 91 -3.93 -0.76 5.88
CA SER A 91 -3.12 -1.39 4.84
C SER A 91 -2.24 -0.38 4.11
N ALA A 92 -2.78 0.79 3.77
CA ALA A 92 -2.03 1.87 3.13
C ALA A 92 -0.91 2.40 4.06
N GLU A 93 -1.19 2.63 5.34
CA GLU A 93 -0.19 2.99 6.35
C GLU A 93 0.96 1.98 6.38
N ARG A 94 0.63 0.68 6.44
CA ARG A 94 1.64 -0.39 6.44
C ARG A 94 2.48 -0.39 5.15
N CYS A 95 1.85 -0.19 3.99
CA CYS A 95 2.56 -0.08 2.72
C CYS A 95 3.55 1.09 2.73
N VAL A 96 3.13 2.26 3.23
CA VAL A 96 4.00 3.45 3.33
C VAL A 96 5.20 3.17 4.24
N LEU A 97 4.99 2.59 5.43
CA LEU A 97 6.05 2.27 6.37
C LEU A 97 7.06 1.27 5.78
N LEU A 98 6.57 0.23 5.11
CA LEU A 98 7.43 -0.77 4.45
C LEU A 98 8.20 -0.16 3.29
N SER A 99 7.56 0.68 2.47
CA SER A 99 8.21 1.37 1.35
C SER A 99 9.29 2.34 1.84
N GLN A 100 9.04 3.09 2.91
CA GLN A 100 10.03 3.97 3.52
C GLN A 100 11.23 3.18 4.07
N SER A 101 10.97 2.04 4.73
CA SER A 101 12.02 1.18 5.26
C SER A 101 12.88 0.61 4.13
N LEU A 102 12.25 0.13 3.06
CA LEU A 102 12.93 -0.37 1.87
C LEU A 102 13.77 0.72 1.22
N ALA A 103 13.21 1.93 1.04
CA ALA A 103 13.94 3.05 0.45
C ALA A 103 15.19 3.43 1.27
N ARG A 104 15.09 3.42 2.61
CA ARG A 104 16.26 3.67 3.49
C ARG A 104 17.35 2.60 3.32
N VAL A 105 16.97 1.33 3.31
CA VAL A 105 17.93 0.23 3.10
C VAL A 105 18.55 0.33 1.71
N SER A 106 17.76 0.55 0.67
CA SER A 106 18.26 0.70 -0.70
C SER A 106 19.21 1.88 -0.84
N ALA A 107 18.90 3.03 -0.24
CA ALA A 107 19.78 4.18 -0.25
C ALA A 107 21.11 3.89 0.47
N ALA A 108 21.09 3.20 1.61
CA ALA A 108 22.30 2.85 2.33
C ALA A 108 23.18 1.85 1.54
N VAL A 109 22.57 0.85 0.91
CA VAL A 109 23.27 -0.10 0.04
C VAL A 109 23.90 0.62 -1.16
N TYR A 110 23.13 1.49 -1.81
CA TYR A 110 23.62 2.27 -2.95
C TYR A 110 24.79 3.18 -2.57
N GLN A 111 24.70 3.89 -1.45
CA GLN A 111 25.78 4.74 -0.98
C GLN A 111 27.07 3.92 -0.69
N GLN A 112 26.93 2.75 -0.05
CA GLN A 112 28.04 1.85 0.21
C GLN A 112 28.64 1.31 -1.07
N PHE A 113 27.81 0.94 -2.03
CA PHE A 113 28.25 0.46 -3.34
C PHE A 113 29.04 1.55 -4.07
N GLN A 114 28.51 2.75 -4.15
CA GLN A 114 29.19 3.88 -4.81
C GLN A 114 30.54 4.21 -4.13
N ALA A 115 30.55 4.24 -2.78
CA ALA A 115 31.78 4.50 -2.04
C ALA A 115 32.86 3.45 -2.31
N ARG A 116 32.50 2.18 -2.33
CA ARG A 116 33.45 1.08 -2.64
C ARG A 116 33.92 1.13 -4.09
N LYS A 117 33.02 1.37 -5.02
CA LYS A 117 33.32 1.53 -6.45
C LYS A 117 34.32 2.67 -6.67
N PHE A 118 34.05 3.82 -6.07
CA PHE A 118 34.94 4.97 -6.16
C PHE A 118 36.31 4.72 -5.52
N ALA A 119 36.36 4.10 -4.33
CA ALA A 119 37.60 3.73 -3.65
C ALA A 119 38.45 2.74 -4.46
N ALA A 120 37.81 1.86 -5.25
CA ALA A 120 38.49 0.91 -6.13
C ALA A 120 38.87 1.51 -7.50
N GLY A 121 38.50 2.76 -7.78
CA GLY A 121 38.73 3.41 -9.09
C GLY A 121 37.97 2.75 -10.23
N MET A 122 36.84 2.09 -9.94
CA MET A 122 36.03 1.40 -10.95
C MET A 122 34.83 2.26 -11.37
N LEU A 123 34.50 2.17 -12.66
CA LEU A 123 33.29 2.75 -13.23
C LEU A 123 32.47 1.63 -13.85
N ASP A 124 31.14 1.75 -13.74
CA ASP A 124 30.21 0.90 -14.49
C ASP A 124 29.68 1.63 -15.73
N TYR A 125 28.87 0.96 -16.54
CA TYR A 125 28.35 1.53 -17.77
C TYR A 125 27.47 2.76 -17.54
N GLU A 126 26.72 2.80 -16.46
CA GLU A 126 25.88 3.96 -16.10
C GLU A 126 26.75 5.18 -15.74
N ASP A 127 27.86 4.95 -15.04
CA ASP A 127 28.84 6.01 -14.77
C ASP A 127 29.44 6.58 -16.05
N LEU A 128 29.77 5.73 -17.01
CA LEU A 128 30.32 6.19 -18.30
C LEU A 128 29.33 7.09 -19.02
N VAL A 129 28.06 6.70 -19.08
CA VAL A 129 26.99 7.54 -19.66
C VAL A 129 26.87 8.86 -18.89
N PHE A 130 26.77 8.79 -17.56
CA PHE A 130 26.61 9.96 -16.71
C PHE A 130 27.77 10.95 -16.79
N PHE A 131 29.02 10.45 -16.79
CA PHE A 131 30.19 11.32 -16.90
C PHE A 131 30.36 11.88 -18.33
N THR A 132 29.96 11.13 -19.35
CA THR A 132 29.96 11.60 -20.74
C THR A 132 28.95 12.74 -20.90
N ASP A 133 27.73 12.56 -20.42
CA ASP A 133 26.70 13.59 -20.40
C ASP A 133 27.20 14.87 -19.70
N LYS A 134 27.73 14.74 -18.48
CA LYS A 134 28.33 15.87 -17.76
C LYS A 134 29.47 16.55 -18.50
N LEU A 135 30.28 15.79 -19.22
CA LEU A 135 31.37 16.33 -20.00
C LEU A 135 30.85 17.13 -21.19
N LEU A 136 29.86 16.57 -21.90
CA LEU A 136 29.25 17.18 -23.06
C LEU A 136 28.34 18.36 -22.72
N ALA A 137 27.80 18.42 -21.52
CA ALA A 137 27.04 19.58 -21.02
C ALA A 137 27.89 20.85 -20.88
N GLN A 138 29.23 20.74 -20.92
CA GLN A 138 30.11 21.89 -20.93
C GLN A 138 30.23 22.44 -22.37
N GLU A 139 29.77 23.65 -22.65
CA GLU A 139 29.72 24.25 -23.97
C GLU A 139 31.06 24.16 -24.76
N GLN A 140 32.17 24.40 -24.08
CA GLN A 140 33.49 24.33 -24.69
C GLN A 140 33.88 22.90 -25.14
N MET A 141 33.52 21.89 -24.32
CA MET A 141 33.77 20.47 -24.60
C MET A 141 32.86 19.99 -25.71
N MET A 142 31.59 20.36 -25.71
CA MET A 142 30.63 20.00 -26.75
C MET A 142 31.10 20.54 -28.10
N ALA A 143 31.53 21.80 -28.18
CA ALA A 143 32.04 22.39 -29.40
C ALA A 143 33.29 21.65 -29.93
N TRP A 144 34.22 21.28 -29.05
CA TRP A 144 35.43 20.54 -29.41
C TRP A 144 35.11 19.11 -29.87
N VAL A 145 34.23 18.40 -29.20
CA VAL A 145 33.82 17.01 -29.56
C VAL A 145 33.10 17.03 -30.89
N ARG A 146 32.14 17.95 -31.11
CA ARG A 146 31.45 18.11 -32.40
C ARG A 146 32.44 18.40 -33.54
N TRP A 147 33.34 19.34 -33.34
CA TRP A 147 34.36 19.65 -34.35
C TRP A 147 35.21 18.42 -34.70
N LYS A 148 35.54 17.58 -33.70
CA LYS A 148 36.36 16.38 -33.91
C LYS A 148 35.58 15.24 -34.57
N LEU A 149 34.31 15.08 -34.27
CA LEU A 149 33.45 14.05 -34.86
C LEU A 149 32.98 14.41 -36.26
N ASP A 150 32.68 15.68 -36.52
CA ASP A 150 32.22 16.16 -37.84
C ASP A 150 33.22 15.94 -38.95
N GLN A 151 34.51 15.75 -38.65
CA GLN A 151 35.54 15.51 -39.64
C GLN A 151 35.59 14.10 -40.21
N GLY A 152 34.81 13.15 -39.72
CA GLY A 152 34.92 11.76 -40.15
C GLY A 152 33.61 10.96 -40.25
N ILE A 153 32.51 11.48 -39.77
CA ILE A 153 31.22 10.74 -39.73
C ILE A 153 30.25 11.39 -40.72
N ASN A 154 30.04 10.73 -41.87
CA ASN A 154 29.08 11.17 -42.88
C ASN A 154 27.70 10.53 -42.72
N HIS A 155 27.65 9.34 -42.12
CA HIS A 155 26.43 8.59 -41.90
C HIS A 155 26.48 7.88 -40.55
N LEU A 156 25.38 7.90 -39.78
CA LEU A 156 25.20 7.20 -38.54
C LEU A 156 24.05 6.21 -38.70
N LEU A 157 24.32 4.92 -38.49
CA LEU A 157 23.30 3.89 -38.44
C LEU A 157 23.24 3.37 -37.01
N ILE A 158 22.06 3.44 -36.43
CA ILE A 158 21.84 2.98 -35.06
C ILE A 158 21.06 1.66 -35.12
N ASP A 159 21.67 0.59 -34.66
CA ASP A 159 21.02 -0.71 -34.46
C ASP A 159 20.49 -0.82 -33.01
N GLU A 160 19.43 -1.61 -32.83
CA GLU A 160 18.79 -1.85 -31.52
C GLU A 160 18.43 -0.55 -30.76
N ALA A 161 17.94 0.46 -31.48
CA ALA A 161 17.60 1.78 -30.92
C ALA A 161 16.66 1.74 -29.71
N GLN A 162 15.81 0.70 -29.61
CA GLN A 162 14.91 0.48 -28.48
C GLN A 162 15.65 0.18 -27.15
N ASP A 163 16.89 -0.32 -27.22
CA ASP A 163 17.69 -0.65 -26.05
C ASP A 163 18.47 0.55 -25.50
N THR A 164 18.40 1.68 -26.22
CA THR A 164 19.07 2.93 -25.84
C THR A 164 18.22 3.65 -24.77
N SER A 165 18.84 3.98 -23.64
CA SER A 165 18.18 4.73 -22.58
C SER A 165 17.91 6.18 -22.98
N PRO A 166 16.91 6.89 -22.37
CA PRO A 166 16.68 8.30 -22.64
C PRO A 166 17.93 9.17 -22.46
N ALA A 167 18.73 8.93 -21.42
CA ALA A 167 19.97 9.66 -21.18
C ALA A 167 21.03 9.46 -22.29
N GLN A 168 21.05 8.30 -22.95
CA GLN A 168 21.93 8.04 -24.09
C GLN A 168 21.45 8.73 -25.37
N TRP A 169 20.14 9.01 -25.48
CA TRP A 169 19.61 9.77 -26.61
C TRP A 169 19.85 11.28 -26.53
N GLU A 170 20.12 11.79 -25.32
CA GLU A 170 20.43 13.19 -25.07
C GLU A 170 21.92 13.53 -25.37
N LEU A 171 22.77 12.50 -25.41
CA LEU A 171 24.19 12.60 -25.76
C LEU A 171 24.38 12.79 -27.30
#